data_49c58aad24071b3e0809584462c2e23f
#
_entry.id   49c58aad24071b3e0809584462c2e23f
#
_cell.length_a   1.000
_cell.length_b   1.000
_cell.length_c   1.000
_cell.angle_alpha   90.00
_cell.angle_beta   90.00
_cell.angle_gamma   90.00
#
_symmetry.space_group_name_H-M   'P 1'
#
loop_
_entity.id
_entity.type
_entity.pdbx_description
1 polymer ?
#
loop_
_entity_poly.entity_id
_entity_poly.type
_entity_poly.pdbx_seq_one_letter_code
_entity_poly.pdbx_strand_id
1 'polypeptide(L)'
;GSAAVVGAGEIGKAQVSNPVESLKGKVAGVQMTQVSGRPGESSKIRIRGIGTINASTDPLIVVDGVPYDGDMNTINPDDVESLTVLKDAASSALYGARGANGVVMITTKTGKTGSSSITFDAKWGSNSRSVPDYKYINNAAGYYETWYTALNNYALNTLKYDANNANLWANKNLTADNAFGLGMSVFQAPAGEVLIGTNGKLNPNATMGRVVSNNGQQYYVTADDWVDAMFRNSLRQEYNISAQGANEKGNFMLSFNYLNNEGITFGSGFERYSARLKSEYKIKDWLKVGANVN
;
A
#
# COMPACT_ATOMS: atom_id res chain seq x y z
N GLY A 1 -17.14 12.58 -23.95
CA GLY A 1 -16.75 13.97 -23.79
C GLY A 1 -15.26 14.14 -23.75
N SER A 2 -14.81 15.27 -24.21
CA SER A 2 -13.40 15.68 -24.27
C SER A 2 -12.81 16.00 -22.88
N ALA A 3 -13.65 16.41 -21.95
CA ALA A 3 -13.28 16.71 -20.58
C ALA A 3 -14.12 15.91 -19.58
N ALA A 4 -13.54 15.59 -18.42
CA ALA A 4 -14.22 15.00 -17.30
C ALA A 4 -13.85 15.76 -16.02
N VAL A 5 -14.84 15.99 -15.16
CA VAL A 5 -14.68 16.75 -13.91
C VAL A 5 -15.06 15.88 -12.73
N VAL A 6 -14.22 15.87 -11.69
CA VAL A 6 -14.47 15.25 -10.38
C VAL A 6 -14.44 16.35 -9.32
N GLY A 7 -15.54 16.55 -8.61
CA GLY A 7 -15.69 17.62 -7.61
C GLY A 7 -15.19 17.24 -6.22
N ALA A 8 -15.06 18.25 -5.35
CA ALA A 8 -14.56 18.12 -3.98
C ALA A 8 -15.25 17.03 -3.16
N GLY A 9 -16.58 16.90 -3.25
CA GLY A 9 -17.33 15.89 -2.52
C GLY A 9 -16.99 14.45 -2.89
N GLU A 10 -16.59 14.20 -4.14
CA GLU A 10 -16.13 12.90 -4.58
C GLU A 10 -14.66 12.63 -4.25
N ILE A 11 -13.84 13.68 -4.26
CA ILE A 11 -12.42 13.62 -3.86
C ILE A 11 -12.33 13.25 -2.38
N GLY A 12 -13.09 13.93 -1.52
CA GLY A 12 -13.09 13.67 -0.08
C GLY A 12 -13.56 12.26 0.29
N LYS A 13 -14.51 11.68 -0.46
CA LYS A 13 -14.98 10.30 -0.26
C LYS A 13 -13.93 9.24 -0.59
N ALA A 14 -12.95 9.55 -1.45
CA ALA A 14 -11.95 8.59 -1.89
C ALA A 14 -10.90 8.27 -0.82
N GLN A 15 -10.72 9.14 0.18
CA GLN A 15 -9.76 9.01 1.29
C GLN A 15 -8.34 8.67 0.84
N VAL A 16 -7.89 9.29 -0.24
CA VAL A 16 -6.59 9.08 -0.87
C VAL A 16 -5.53 10.04 -0.31
N SER A 17 -4.26 9.69 -0.46
CA SER A 17 -3.15 10.53 0.00
C SER A 17 -2.83 11.66 -0.96
N ASN A 18 -3.13 11.48 -2.26
CA ASN A 18 -3.00 12.52 -3.27
C ASN A 18 -4.29 12.69 -4.08
N PRO A 19 -4.61 13.92 -4.53
CA PRO A 19 -5.91 14.20 -5.14
C PRO A 19 -6.14 13.43 -6.45
N VAL A 20 -5.09 13.16 -7.20
CA VAL A 20 -5.21 12.53 -8.52
C VAL A 20 -5.66 11.07 -8.43
N GLU A 21 -5.35 10.38 -7.33
CA GLU A 21 -5.83 9.03 -7.07
C GLU A 21 -7.34 8.93 -7.00
N SER A 22 -8.03 10.01 -6.68
CA SER A 22 -9.49 10.06 -6.69
C SER A 22 -10.11 9.91 -8.08
N LEU A 23 -9.32 10.03 -9.16
CA LEU A 23 -9.75 9.78 -10.55
C LEU A 23 -9.92 8.29 -10.86
N LYS A 24 -9.34 7.40 -10.05
CA LYS A 24 -9.36 5.95 -10.28
C LYS A 24 -10.80 5.44 -10.37
N GLY A 25 -11.12 4.81 -11.52
CA GLY A 25 -12.44 4.26 -11.79
C GLY A 25 -13.56 5.27 -12.05
N LYS A 26 -13.30 6.60 -11.96
CA LYS A 26 -14.31 7.64 -12.16
C LYS A 26 -14.26 8.29 -13.54
N VAL A 27 -13.10 8.27 -14.18
CA VAL A 27 -12.89 8.95 -15.46
C VAL A 27 -12.57 7.94 -16.55
N ALA A 28 -13.45 7.76 -17.52
CA ALA A 28 -13.23 6.88 -18.65
C ALA A 28 -11.99 7.31 -19.45
N GLY A 29 -11.14 6.33 -19.82
CA GLY A 29 -9.89 6.56 -20.56
C GLY A 29 -8.71 7.04 -19.71
N VAL A 30 -8.87 7.14 -18.38
CA VAL A 30 -7.78 7.33 -17.44
C VAL A 30 -7.44 5.99 -16.81
N GLN A 31 -6.21 5.56 -17.00
CA GLN A 31 -5.65 4.38 -16.37
C GLN A 31 -4.70 4.80 -15.24
N MET A 32 -4.87 4.18 -14.09
CA MET A 32 -4.00 4.40 -12.94
C MET A 32 -3.38 3.07 -12.55
N THR A 33 -2.07 3.03 -12.56
CA THR A 33 -1.30 1.86 -12.15
C THR A 33 -0.55 2.21 -10.87
N GLN A 34 -0.85 1.49 -9.82
CA GLN A 34 -0.12 1.56 -8.55
C GLN A 34 1.02 0.54 -8.62
N VAL A 35 2.23 0.99 -8.42
CA VAL A 35 3.43 0.14 -8.50
C VAL A 35 3.54 -0.76 -7.29
N SER A 36 3.19 -0.24 -6.12
CA SER A 36 3.15 -1.00 -4.86
C SER A 36 2.01 -0.52 -3.96
N GLY A 37 1.80 -1.19 -2.83
CA GLY A 37 0.88 -0.76 -1.76
C GLY A 37 1.56 0.10 -0.69
N ARG A 38 2.79 0.58 -0.92
CA ARG A 38 3.52 1.38 0.05
C ARG A 38 2.84 2.75 0.23
N PRO A 39 2.57 3.20 1.48
CA PRO A 39 2.05 4.53 1.72
C PRO A 39 2.96 5.62 1.15
N GLY A 40 2.36 6.65 0.54
CA GLY A 40 3.10 7.78 -0.05
C GLY A 40 3.72 7.50 -1.42
N GLU A 41 3.51 6.33 -2.01
CA GLU A 41 3.94 6.06 -3.37
C GLU A 41 2.92 6.58 -4.38
N SER A 42 3.41 7.39 -5.34
CA SER A 42 2.55 8.00 -6.35
C SER A 42 2.13 6.97 -7.41
N SER A 43 0.85 6.96 -7.74
CA SER A 43 0.31 6.17 -8.83
C SER A 43 0.72 6.74 -10.18
N LYS A 44 1.12 5.89 -11.13
CA LYS A 44 1.33 6.30 -12.53
C LYS A 44 -0.01 6.50 -13.22
N ILE A 45 -0.16 7.63 -13.88
CA ILE A 45 -1.38 8.01 -14.58
C ILE A 45 -1.13 7.97 -16.07
N ARG A 46 -2.07 7.40 -16.82
CA ARG A 46 -2.06 7.40 -18.28
C ARG A 46 -3.43 7.80 -18.79
N ILE A 47 -3.43 8.67 -19.80
CA ILE A 47 -4.65 9.11 -20.49
C ILE A 47 -4.59 8.59 -21.93
N ARG A 48 -5.62 7.83 -22.34
CA ARG A 48 -5.72 7.22 -23.69
C ARG A 48 -4.62 6.20 -24.06
N GLY A 49 -3.93 5.62 -23.06
CA GLY A 49 -2.94 4.58 -23.27
C GLY A 49 -1.54 5.07 -23.59
N ILE A 50 -0.72 4.23 -24.24
CA ILE A 50 0.68 4.50 -24.54
C ILE A 50 0.77 5.11 -25.94
N GLY A 51 1.06 6.40 -26.02
CA GLY A 51 1.19 7.14 -27.30
C GLY A 51 2.62 7.20 -27.83
N THR A 52 3.62 6.76 -27.07
CA THR A 52 5.04 6.87 -27.44
C THR A 52 5.85 5.70 -26.88
N ILE A 53 6.91 5.32 -27.58
CA ILE A 53 7.84 4.24 -27.16
C ILE A 53 9.02 4.82 -26.36
N ASN A 54 9.46 6.04 -26.68
CA ASN A 54 10.72 6.61 -26.16
C ASN A 54 10.56 7.87 -25.31
N ALA A 55 9.33 8.36 -25.08
CA ALA A 55 9.09 9.55 -24.26
C ALA A 55 8.17 9.22 -23.06
N SER A 56 8.11 10.14 -22.08
CA SER A 56 7.15 10.00 -20.97
C SER A 56 5.72 9.95 -21.50
N THR A 57 4.92 9.08 -20.87
CA THR A 57 3.48 8.93 -21.13
C THR A 57 2.64 9.64 -20.05
N ASP A 58 3.30 10.34 -19.12
CA ASP A 58 2.62 11.02 -18.04
C ASP A 58 1.88 12.26 -18.54
N PRO A 59 0.66 12.53 -18.08
CA PRO A 59 -0.05 13.75 -18.42
C PRO A 59 0.59 14.96 -17.75
N LEU A 60 0.38 16.14 -18.34
CA LEU A 60 0.74 17.39 -17.70
C LEU A 60 -0.19 17.66 -16.52
N ILE A 61 0.39 17.94 -15.37
CA ILE A 61 -0.36 18.41 -14.20
C ILE A 61 -0.35 19.93 -14.17
N VAL A 62 -1.50 20.53 -13.91
CA VAL A 62 -1.66 21.98 -13.81
C VAL A 62 -2.41 22.29 -12.52
N VAL A 63 -1.83 23.09 -11.64
CA VAL A 63 -2.45 23.52 -10.38
C VAL A 63 -2.79 25.00 -10.47
N ASP A 64 -4.05 25.34 -10.34
CA ASP A 64 -4.57 26.73 -10.45
C ASP A 64 -4.06 27.48 -11.70
N GLY A 65 -3.94 26.77 -12.83
CA GLY A 65 -3.49 27.32 -14.10
C GLY A 65 -1.97 27.30 -14.32
N VAL A 66 -1.18 26.89 -13.35
CA VAL A 66 0.30 26.82 -13.44
C VAL A 66 0.74 25.37 -13.60
N PRO A 67 1.61 25.03 -14.57
CA PRO A 67 2.21 23.72 -14.67
C PRO A 67 2.94 23.33 -13.38
N TYR A 68 2.72 22.11 -12.93
CA TYR A 68 3.27 21.59 -11.69
C TYR A 68 4.07 20.29 -11.96
N ASP A 69 5.35 20.33 -11.67
CA ASP A 69 6.28 19.22 -11.87
C ASP A 69 6.72 18.57 -10.54
N GLY A 70 6.07 18.94 -9.42
CA GLY A 70 6.34 18.41 -8.08
C GLY A 70 5.63 17.09 -7.79
N ASP A 71 5.89 16.54 -6.60
CA ASP A 71 5.22 15.33 -6.13
C ASP A 71 3.75 15.60 -5.79
N MET A 72 2.84 14.84 -6.38
CA MET A 72 1.40 14.94 -6.15
C MET A 72 1.01 14.66 -4.69
N ASN A 73 1.82 13.92 -3.97
CA ASN A 73 1.60 13.66 -2.54
C ASN A 73 1.78 14.90 -1.66
N THR A 74 2.35 15.99 -2.17
CA THR A 74 2.45 17.27 -1.44
C THR A 74 1.13 18.03 -1.43
N ILE A 75 0.22 17.75 -2.38
CA ILE A 75 -1.07 18.42 -2.50
C ILE A 75 -2.08 17.72 -1.62
N ASN A 76 -2.64 18.45 -0.66
CA ASN A 76 -3.71 17.94 0.19
C ASN A 76 -5.02 17.79 -0.63
N PRO A 77 -5.62 16.58 -0.71
CA PRO A 77 -6.90 16.39 -1.38
C PRO A 77 -8.04 17.26 -0.83
N ASP A 78 -8.01 17.55 0.47
CA ASP A 78 -9.05 18.38 1.11
C ASP A 78 -8.99 19.87 0.69
N ASP A 79 -7.89 20.32 0.10
CA ASP A 79 -7.74 21.68 -0.46
C ASP A 79 -8.24 21.79 -1.91
N VAL A 80 -8.62 20.67 -2.54
CA VAL A 80 -9.02 20.64 -3.95
C VAL A 80 -10.51 20.84 -4.09
N GLU A 81 -10.91 21.79 -4.94
CA GLU A 81 -12.30 22.04 -5.34
C GLU A 81 -12.73 21.09 -6.46
N SER A 82 -11.86 20.92 -7.46
CA SER A 82 -12.15 20.03 -8.59
C SER A 82 -10.89 19.54 -9.30
N LEU A 83 -11.02 18.36 -9.91
CA LEU A 83 -10.06 17.80 -10.86
C LEU A 83 -10.71 17.73 -12.23
N THR A 84 -10.09 18.35 -13.23
CA THR A 84 -10.56 18.33 -14.61
C THR A 84 -9.53 17.62 -15.48
N VAL A 85 -9.92 16.56 -16.15
CA VAL A 85 -9.06 15.81 -17.08
C VAL A 85 -9.39 16.19 -18.51
N LEU A 86 -8.42 16.82 -19.19
CA LEU A 86 -8.52 17.14 -20.63
C LEU A 86 -7.88 16.00 -21.41
N LYS A 87 -8.70 15.32 -22.20
CA LYS A 87 -8.27 14.09 -22.89
C LYS A 87 -7.96 14.28 -24.36
N ASP A 88 -8.49 15.30 -25.01
CA ASP A 88 -8.29 15.53 -26.44
C ASP A 88 -7.25 16.61 -26.73
N ALA A 89 -6.69 16.55 -27.96
CA ALA A 89 -5.68 17.48 -28.40
C ALA A 89 -6.18 18.93 -28.51
N ALA A 90 -7.48 19.14 -28.81
CA ALA A 90 -8.06 20.47 -28.90
C ALA A 90 -8.14 21.14 -27.53
N SER A 91 -8.58 20.40 -26.51
CA SER A 91 -8.64 20.91 -25.12
C SER A 91 -7.24 21.11 -24.51
N SER A 92 -6.25 20.30 -24.90
CA SER A 92 -4.89 20.38 -24.38
C SER A 92 -3.98 21.34 -25.19
N ALA A 93 -4.44 21.86 -26.33
CA ALA A 93 -3.68 22.75 -27.22
C ALA A 93 -3.12 24.01 -26.53
N LEU A 94 -3.83 24.51 -25.51
CA LEU A 94 -3.37 25.65 -24.71
C LEU A 94 -2.04 25.41 -23.99
N TYR A 95 -1.67 24.14 -23.78
CA TYR A 95 -0.45 23.72 -23.09
C TYR A 95 0.65 23.24 -24.05
N GLY A 96 0.43 23.38 -25.36
CA GLY A 96 1.39 23.02 -26.39
C GLY A 96 1.81 21.54 -26.34
N ALA A 97 3.05 21.26 -26.69
CA ALA A 97 3.59 19.90 -26.73
C ALA A 97 3.54 19.17 -25.38
N ARG A 98 3.62 19.89 -24.25
CA ARG A 98 3.52 19.31 -22.92
C ARG A 98 2.13 18.69 -22.63
N GLY A 99 1.09 19.16 -23.31
CA GLY A 99 -0.27 18.64 -23.20
C GLY A 99 -0.57 17.44 -24.08
N ALA A 100 0.37 16.94 -24.87
CA ALA A 100 0.14 15.87 -25.85
C ALA A 100 -0.37 14.56 -25.23
N ASN A 101 0.04 14.23 -24.01
CA ASN A 101 -0.41 13.05 -23.25
C ASN A 101 -1.69 13.29 -22.43
N GLY A 102 -2.35 14.44 -22.63
CA GLY A 102 -3.47 14.93 -21.85
C GLY A 102 -3.04 15.82 -20.69
N VAL A 103 -4.02 16.49 -20.08
CA VAL A 103 -3.79 17.43 -18.98
C VAL A 103 -4.71 17.11 -17.83
N VAL A 104 -4.17 17.09 -16.61
CA VAL A 104 -4.95 17.03 -15.37
C VAL A 104 -4.86 18.39 -14.69
N MET A 105 -5.98 19.08 -14.66
CA MET A 105 -6.10 20.39 -14.00
C MET A 105 -6.62 20.21 -12.59
N ILE A 106 -5.90 20.71 -11.62
CA ILE A 106 -6.27 20.75 -10.21
C ILE A 106 -6.67 22.18 -9.88
N THR A 107 -7.94 22.37 -9.54
CA THR A 107 -8.43 23.66 -9.06
C THR A 107 -8.57 23.59 -7.55
N THR A 108 -7.93 24.51 -6.84
CA THR A 108 -7.98 24.53 -5.38
C THR A 108 -9.12 25.41 -4.87
N LYS A 109 -9.59 25.10 -3.66
CA LYS A 109 -10.66 25.86 -3.00
C LYS A 109 -10.29 27.33 -2.83
N THR A 110 -11.30 28.19 -2.86
CA THR A 110 -11.18 29.61 -2.56
C THR A 110 -12.35 30.04 -1.70
N GLY A 111 -12.22 31.14 -0.96
CA GLY A 111 -13.32 31.73 -0.23
C GLY A 111 -14.48 32.11 -1.16
N LYS A 112 -15.71 31.89 -0.71
CA LYS A 112 -16.93 32.26 -1.43
C LYS A 112 -17.51 33.54 -0.85
N THR A 113 -17.86 34.49 -1.72
CA THR A 113 -18.41 35.81 -1.31
C THR A 113 -19.64 35.64 -0.42
N GLY A 114 -19.70 36.39 0.65
CA GLY A 114 -20.80 36.39 1.61
C GLY A 114 -20.76 35.24 2.63
N SER A 115 -19.71 34.41 2.63
CA SER A 115 -19.53 33.35 3.62
C SER A 115 -18.11 33.33 4.17
N SER A 116 -18.01 33.10 5.47
CA SER A 116 -16.75 32.72 6.12
C SER A 116 -16.98 31.43 6.88
N SER A 117 -16.04 30.52 6.82
CA SER A 117 -16.13 29.25 7.54
C SER A 117 -14.76 28.80 8.04
N ILE A 118 -14.79 28.14 9.19
CA ILE A 118 -13.66 27.37 9.70
C ILE A 118 -14.13 25.93 9.77
N THR A 119 -13.36 25.03 9.15
CA THR A 119 -13.66 23.61 9.11
C THR A 119 -12.53 22.84 9.74
N PHE A 120 -12.87 21.89 10.58
CA PHE A 120 -11.94 20.92 11.15
C PHE A 120 -12.43 19.52 10.79
N ASP A 121 -11.58 18.74 10.14
CA ASP A 121 -11.83 17.36 9.78
C ASP A 121 -10.77 16.48 10.42
N ALA A 122 -11.21 15.36 11.02
CA ALA A 122 -10.33 14.35 11.57
C ALA A 122 -10.77 12.98 11.07
N LYS A 123 -9.82 12.22 10.52
CA LYS A 123 -10.08 10.90 9.93
C LYS A 123 -9.12 9.88 10.52
N TRP A 124 -9.63 8.72 10.91
CA TRP A 124 -8.85 7.57 11.35
C TRP A 124 -9.22 6.35 10.52
N GLY A 125 -8.24 5.53 10.23
CA GLY A 125 -8.42 4.30 9.50
C GLY A 125 -7.40 3.25 9.92
N SER A 126 -7.65 2.00 9.57
CA SER A 126 -6.71 0.91 9.76
C SER A 126 -6.34 0.31 8.41
N ASN A 127 -5.04 0.12 8.18
CA ASN A 127 -4.55 -0.62 7.02
C ASN A 127 -4.30 -2.07 7.44
N SER A 128 -4.75 -3.00 6.61
CA SER A 128 -4.54 -4.43 6.80
C SER A 128 -4.27 -5.11 5.47
N ARG A 129 -3.73 -6.32 5.51
CA ARG A 129 -3.60 -7.13 4.30
C ARG A 129 -4.99 -7.47 3.75
N SER A 130 -5.28 -7.09 2.52
CA SER A 130 -6.55 -7.36 1.85
C SER A 130 -6.47 -8.51 0.87
N VAL A 131 -5.26 -8.91 0.46
CA VAL A 131 -5.06 -10.05 -0.44
C VAL A 131 -4.96 -11.32 0.40
N PRO A 132 -5.88 -12.28 0.25
CA PRO A 132 -5.79 -13.55 0.96
C PRO A 132 -4.60 -14.34 0.46
N ASP A 133 -3.95 -15.04 1.38
CA ASP A 133 -2.88 -15.97 1.02
C ASP A 133 -3.46 -17.20 0.32
N TYR A 134 -2.65 -17.80 -0.54
CA TYR A 134 -2.94 -19.15 -1.03
C TYR A 134 -2.96 -20.13 0.16
N LYS A 135 -3.74 -21.21 0.02
CA LYS A 135 -3.69 -22.30 1.01
C LYS A 135 -2.29 -22.89 1.02
N TYR A 136 -1.62 -22.80 2.12
CA TYR A 136 -0.29 -23.35 2.35
C TYR A 136 -0.26 -24.02 3.72
N ILE A 137 0.78 -24.81 3.96
CA ILE A 137 1.02 -25.40 5.27
C ILE A 137 1.54 -24.31 6.18
N ASN A 138 0.72 -23.86 7.13
CA ASN A 138 0.98 -22.71 7.99
C ASN A 138 1.46 -23.09 9.41
N ASN A 139 1.77 -24.37 9.62
CA ASN A 139 2.25 -24.83 10.92
C ASN A 139 3.36 -25.88 10.75
N ALA A 140 4.25 -25.94 11.73
CA ALA A 140 5.39 -26.84 11.72
C ALA A 140 4.96 -28.31 11.68
N ALA A 141 3.94 -28.71 12.42
CA ALA A 141 3.46 -30.10 12.45
C ALA A 141 3.08 -30.58 11.05
N GLY A 142 2.21 -29.84 10.35
CA GLY A 142 1.79 -30.15 8.98
C GLY A 142 2.96 -30.21 7.99
N TYR A 143 3.97 -29.36 8.18
CA TYR A 143 5.17 -29.37 7.35
C TYR A 143 5.97 -30.67 7.54
N TYR A 144 6.21 -31.08 8.80
CA TYR A 144 6.90 -32.35 9.12
C TYR A 144 6.09 -33.57 8.66
N GLU A 145 4.78 -33.58 8.85
CA GLU A 145 3.88 -34.65 8.38
C GLU A 145 3.94 -34.79 6.85
N THR A 146 3.96 -33.70 6.13
CA THR A 146 4.02 -33.70 4.65
C THR A 146 5.38 -34.22 4.16
N TRP A 147 6.47 -33.75 4.78
CA TRP A 147 7.81 -34.21 4.43
C TRP A 147 8.01 -35.69 4.75
N TYR A 148 7.55 -36.11 5.94
CA TYR A 148 7.53 -37.53 6.30
C TYR A 148 6.75 -38.36 5.29
N THR A 149 5.59 -37.91 4.84
CA THR A 149 4.77 -38.62 3.85
C THR A 149 5.54 -38.89 2.56
N ALA A 150 6.29 -37.86 2.07
CA ALA A 150 7.13 -38.02 0.91
C ALA A 150 8.24 -39.06 1.13
N LEU A 151 8.93 -39.01 2.27
CA LEU A 151 9.98 -39.98 2.63
C LEU A 151 9.45 -41.40 2.80
N ASN A 152 8.32 -41.53 3.48
CA ASN A 152 7.68 -42.85 3.70
C ASN A 152 7.22 -43.44 2.37
N ASN A 153 6.63 -42.67 1.48
CA ASN A 153 6.27 -43.13 0.14
C ASN A 153 7.49 -43.55 -0.69
N TYR A 154 8.61 -42.83 -0.58
CA TYR A 154 9.85 -43.21 -1.22
C TYR A 154 10.36 -44.57 -0.65
N ALA A 155 10.34 -44.75 0.67
CA ALA A 155 10.76 -45.99 1.32
C ALA A 155 9.89 -47.19 0.91
N LEU A 156 8.56 -47.03 0.86
CA LEU A 156 7.62 -48.05 0.43
C LEU A 156 7.77 -48.40 -1.06
N ASN A 157 7.78 -47.37 -1.94
CA ASN A 157 7.63 -47.56 -3.36
C ASN A 157 8.97 -47.80 -4.08
N THR A 158 10.05 -47.15 -3.62
CA THR A 158 11.36 -47.24 -4.27
C THR A 158 12.29 -48.22 -3.55
N LEU A 159 12.39 -48.11 -2.22
CA LEU A 159 13.25 -48.99 -1.43
C LEU A 159 12.59 -50.33 -1.12
N LYS A 160 11.25 -50.46 -1.38
CA LYS A 160 10.48 -51.68 -1.17
C LYS A 160 10.47 -52.18 0.31
N TYR A 161 10.57 -51.24 1.24
CA TYR A 161 10.43 -51.57 2.66
C TYR A 161 8.98 -51.92 3.02
N ASP A 162 8.78 -52.76 4.03
CA ASP A 162 7.48 -52.90 4.66
C ASP A 162 7.09 -51.62 5.44
N ALA A 163 5.84 -51.53 5.89
CA ALA A 163 5.30 -50.34 6.50
C ALA A 163 6.07 -49.89 7.76
N ASN A 164 6.51 -50.83 8.58
CA ASN A 164 7.24 -50.52 9.81
C ASN A 164 8.66 -50.01 9.50
N ASN A 165 9.37 -50.73 8.62
CA ASN A 165 10.71 -50.31 8.20
C ASN A 165 10.69 -49.00 7.43
N ALA A 166 9.65 -48.75 6.61
CA ALA A 166 9.45 -47.47 5.92
C ALA A 166 9.24 -46.32 6.90
N ASN A 167 8.40 -46.50 7.93
CA ASN A 167 8.20 -45.52 9.00
C ASN A 167 9.50 -45.18 9.74
N LEU A 168 10.25 -46.19 10.16
CA LEU A 168 11.51 -46.01 10.87
C LEU A 168 12.53 -45.30 10.00
N TRP A 169 12.65 -45.69 8.72
CA TRP A 169 13.54 -45.05 7.76
C TRP A 169 13.15 -43.59 7.51
N ALA A 170 11.87 -43.31 7.30
CA ALA A 170 11.37 -41.96 7.09
C ALA A 170 11.64 -41.05 8.30
N ASN A 171 11.35 -41.53 9.52
CA ASN A 171 11.63 -40.75 10.75
C ASN A 171 13.12 -40.51 10.94
N LYS A 172 13.99 -41.50 10.68
CA LYS A 172 15.44 -41.36 10.77
C LYS A 172 15.97 -40.30 9.81
N ASN A 173 15.42 -40.26 8.60
CA ASN A 173 15.85 -39.31 7.57
C ASN A 173 15.16 -37.94 7.66
N LEU A 174 13.96 -37.85 8.25
CA LEU A 174 13.17 -36.61 8.33
C LEU A 174 13.96 -35.43 8.91
N THR A 175 14.72 -35.64 9.96
CA THR A 175 15.47 -34.61 10.68
C THR A 175 16.99 -34.74 10.52
N ALA A 176 17.43 -35.66 9.67
CA ALA A 176 18.85 -35.87 9.41
C ALA A 176 19.44 -34.74 8.55
N ASP A 177 20.73 -34.47 8.77
CA ASP A 177 21.53 -33.59 7.93
C ASP A 177 22.08 -34.38 6.74
N ASN A 178 21.21 -34.67 5.78
CA ASN A 178 21.53 -35.39 4.56
C ASN A 178 20.65 -34.91 3.40
N ALA A 179 20.80 -35.53 2.22
CA ALA A 179 20.04 -35.14 1.00
C ALA A 179 18.50 -35.29 1.12
N PHE A 180 18.01 -36.04 2.09
CA PHE A 180 16.59 -36.31 2.28
C PHE A 180 15.97 -35.52 3.44
N GLY A 181 16.78 -35.06 4.39
CA GLY A 181 16.32 -34.54 5.67
C GLY A 181 16.23 -33.01 5.72
N LEU A 182 15.56 -32.54 6.76
CA LEU A 182 15.40 -31.11 7.05
C LEU A 182 16.63 -30.50 7.78
N GLY A 183 17.64 -31.35 8.14
CA GLY A 183 18.82 -30.94 8.87
C GLY A 183 18.61 -30.66 10.37
N MET A 184 17.36 -30.41 10.78
CA MET A 184 17.02 -30.12 12.18
C MET A 184 15.58 -30.52 12.50
N SER A 185 15.25 -30.57 13.79
CA SER A 185 13.87 -30.69 14.26
C SER A 185 13.57 -29.60 15.28
N VAL A 186 12.42 -28.93 15.13
CA VAL A 186 11.84 -28.06 16.15
C VAL A 186 11.06 -28.86 17.21
N PHE A 187 10.76 -30.12 16.90
CA PHE A 187 10.06 -31.05 17.81
C PHE A 187 11.03 -32.03 18.43
N GLN A 188 10.66 -32.47 19.62
CA GLN A 188 11.31 -33.56 20.32
C GLN A 188 10.25 -34.60 20.68
N ALA A 189 10.42 -35.83 20.20
CA ALA A 189 9.62 -36.97 20.63
C ALA A 189 10.11 -37.51 21.99
N PRO A 190 9.24 -38.15 22.79
CA PRO A 190 9.68 -38.89 23.98
C PRO A 190 10.76 -39.92 23.65
N ALA A 191 11.58 -40.26 24.66
CA ALA A 191 12.64 -41.22 24.47
C ALA A 191 12.08 -42.59 24.04
N GLY A 192 12.64 -43.14 22.96
CA GLY A 192 12.21 -44.45 22.41
C GLY A 192 11.01 -44.35 21.46
N GLU A 193 10.41 -43.21 21.28
CA GLU A 193 9.28 -43.01 20.35
C GLU A 193 9.72 -42.33 19.06
N VAL A 194 8.97 -42.57 17.98
CA VAL A 194 9.18 -41.88 16.70
C VAL A 194 8.46 -40.51 16.68
N LEU A 195 8.98 -39.59 15.89
CA LEU A 195 8.39 -38.26 15.78
C LEU A 195 7.06 -38.30 15.01
N ILE A 196 6.98 -39.08 13.95
CA ILE A 196 5.76 -39.24 13.14
C ILE A 196 5.33 -40.72 13.20
N GLY A 197 4.09 -40.96 13.61
CA GLY A 197 3.52 -42.28 13.67
C GLY A 197 3.28 -42.92 12.30
N THR A 198 2.97 -44.22 12.27
CA THR A 198 2.59 -44.91 11.02
C THR A 198 1.31 -44.38 10.38
N ASN A 199 0.51 -43.63 11.13
CA ASN A 199 -0.66 -42.90 10.64
C ASN A 199 -0.30 -41.58 9.90
N GLY A 200 1.00 -41.27 9.80
CA GLY A 200 1.49 -40.04 9.17
C GLY A 200 1.29 -38.78 9.99
N LYS A 201 0.94 -38.90 11.27
CA LYS A 201 0.68 -37.78 12.17
C LYS A 201 1.80 -37.60 13.19
N LEU A 202 2.03 -36.32 13.55
CA LEU A 202 2.96 -35.98 14.62
C LEU A 202 2.57 -36.71 15.91
N ASN A 203 3.57 -37.24 16.59
CA ASN A 203 3.38 -37.87 17.89
C ASN A 203 2.68 -36.86 18.84
N PRO A 204 1.53 -37.22 19.43
CA PRO A 204 0.80 -36.30 20.31
C PRO A 204 1.58 -35.92 21.58
N ASN A 205 2.59 -36.70 21.95
CA ASN A 205 3.48 -36.43 23.08
C ASN A 205 4.75 -35.62 22.65
N ALA A 206 4.91 -35.32 21.36
CA ALA A 206 6.03 -34.51 20.90
C ALA A 206 5.85 -33.07 21.36
N THR A 207 6.93 -32.49 21.87
CA THR A 207 6.95 -31.10 22.33
C THR A 207 7.76 -30.23 21.36
N MET A 208 7.32 -29.01 21.14
CA MET A 208 8.10 -27.97 20.43
C MET A 208 9.05 -27.29 21.42
N GLY A 209 10.14 -26.72 20.91
CA GLY A 209 11.12 -26.03 21.74
C GLY A 209 12.29 -26.92 22.14
N ARG A 210 12.75 -27.78 21.22
CA ARG A 210 13.96 -28.58 21.43
C ARG A 210 15.11 -27.67 21.84
N VAL A 211 15.80 -28.06 22.93
CA VAL A 211 16.98 -27.34 23.40
C VAL A 211 18.21 -27.80 22.62
N VAL A 212 18.92 -26.86 22.04
CA VAL A 212 20.22 -27.07 21.41
C VAL A 212 21.28 -26.23 22.13
N SER A 213 22.49 -26.73 22.24
CA SER A 213 23.59 -26.02 22.85
C SER A 213 24.61 -25.63 21.77
N ASN A 214 25.01 -24.37 21.77
CA ASN A 214 26.08 -23.87 20.92
C ASN A 214 27.00 -22.96 21.75
N ASN A 215 28.30 -23.30 21.77
CA ASN A 215 29.30 -22.58 22.55
C ASN A 215 28.96 -22.41 24.04
N GLY A 216 28.35 -23.44 24.65
CA GLY A 216 27.94 -23.45 26.04
C GLY A 216 26.65 -22.70 26.35
N GLN A 217 26.02 -22.04 25.35
CA GLN A 217 24.76 -21.37 25.49
C GLN A 217 23.62 -22.25 24.96
N GLN A 218 22.51 -22.29 25.69
CA GLN A 218 21.34 -23.04 25.30
C GLN A 218 20.34 -22.17 24.51
N TYR A 219 19.81 -22.73 23.43
CA TYR A 219 18.79 -22.13 22.58
C TYR A 219 17.58 -23.05 22.45
N TYR A 220 16.40 -22.45 22.45
CA TYR A 220 15.15 -23.18 22.18
C TYR A 220 14.83 -23.03 20.69
N VAL A 221 14.75 -24.17 19.99
CA VAL A 221 14.42 -24.19 18.56
C VAL A 221 12.91 -24.22 18.42
N THR A 222 12.33 -23.13 17.92
CA THR A 222 10.89 -22.97 17.67
C THR A 222 10.65 -22.67 16.20
N ALA A 223 9.41 -22.87 15.75
CA ALA A 223 8.99 -22.41 14.43
C ALA A 223 8.51 -20.96 14.55
N ASP A 224 9.02 -20.10 13.67
CA ASP A 224 8.60 -18.69 13.57
C ASP A 224 7.57 -18.53 12.46
N ASP A 225 6.57 -17.68 12.71
CA ASP A 225 5.66 -17.20 11.67
C ASP A 225 6.21 -15.89 11.10
N TRP A 226 6.93 -15.98 9.99
CA TRP A 226 7.51 -14.83 9.31
C TRP A 226 6.47 -13.88 8.72
N VAL A 227 5.28 -14.39 8.38
CA VAL A 227 4.20 -13.56 7.86
C VAL A 227 3.65 -12.69 8.98
N ASP A 228 3.38 -13.26 10.14
CA ASP A 228 2.93 -12.52 11.33
C ASP A 228 4.02 -11.56 11.83
N ALA A 229 5.29 -11.98 11.78
CA ALA A 229 6.42 -11.14 12.16
C ALA A 229 6.66 -9.96 11.22
N MET A 230 6.32 -10.08 9.93
CA MET A 230 6.58 -9.04 8.92
C MET A 230 5.41 -8.07 8.71
N PHE A 231 4.19 -8.53 8.94
CA PHE A 231 2.99 -7.75 8.66
C PHE A 231 2.22 -7.42 9.94
N ARG A 232 1.64 -6.22 9.96
CA ARG A 232 0.80 -5.75 11.07
C ARG A 232 -0.40 -4.98 10.53
N ASN A 233 -1.42 -4.89 11.34
CA ASN A 233 -2.41 -3.85 11.15
C ASN A 233 -1.80 -2.51 11.58
N SER A 234 -1.94 -1.49 10.75
CA SER A 234 -1.34 -0.19 11.00
C SER A 234 -2.38 0.92 11.00
N LEU A 235 -2.03 2.05 11.59
CA LEU A 235 -2.91 3.18 11.78
C LEU A 235 -2.70 4.22 10.67
N ARG A 236 -3.82 4.76 10.16
CA ARG A 236 -3.85 5.98 9.35
C ARG A 236 -4.58 7.06 10.12
N GLN A 237 -3.96 8.23 10.25
CA GLN A 237 -4.52 9.41 10.91
C GLN A 237 -4.37 10.61 9.99
N GLU A 238 -5.43 11.40 9.89
CA GLU A 238 -5.41 12.63 9.11
C GLU A 238 -6.21 13.71 9.85
N TYR A 239 -5.61 14.89 9.96
CA TYR A 239 -6.22 16.06 10.57
C TYR A 239 -6.09 17.23 9.63
N ASN A 240 -7.19 17.88 9.34
CA ASN A 240 -7.23 19.03 8.47
C ASN A 240 -7.99 20.18 9.15
N ILE A 241 -7.39 21.36 9.17
CA ILE A 241 -8.05 22.58 9.59
C ILE A 241 -7.97 23.57 8.44
N SER A 242 -9.09 24.19 8.10
CA SER A 242 -9.13 25.20 7.07
C SER A 242 -10.01 26.38 7.47
N ALA A 243 -9.60 27.58 7.06
CA ALA A 243 -10.35 28.80 7.21
C ALA A 243 -10.47 29.48 5.84
N GLN A 244 -11.66 29.85 5.46
CA GLN A 244 -11.91 30.55 4.19
C GLN A 244 -12.95 31.64 4.36
N GLY A 245 -12.82 32.68 3.55
CA GLY A 245 -13.77 33.75 3.54
C GLY A 245 -13.60 34.64 2.33
N ALA A 246 -14.65 35.36 1.96
CA ALA A 246 -14.59 36.35 0.89
C ALA A 246 -15.60 37.48 1.13
N ASN A 247 -15.24 38.64 0.63
CA ASN A 247 -16.11 39.81 0.54
C ASN A 247 -15.97 40.45 -0.86
N GLU A 248 -16.58 41.62 -1.08
CA GLU A 248 -16.53 42.31 -2.37
C GLU A 248 -15.11 42.73 -2.82
N LYS A 249 -14.18 42.86 -1.88
CA LYS A 249 -12.82 43.33 -2.13
C LYS A 249 -11.80 42.20 -2.25
N GLY A 250 -12.10 41.00 -1.72
CA GLY A 250 -11.15 39.88 -1.80
C GLY A 250 -11.60 38.61 -1.17
N ASN A 251 -10.78 37.60 -1.36
CA ASN A 251 -10.98 36.27 -0.77
C ASN A 251 -9.70 35.76 -0.14
N PHE A 252 -9.85 34.84 0.79
CA PHE A 252 -8.74 34.09 1.34
C PHE A 252 -9.16 32.64 1.63
N MET A 253 -8.20 31.76 1.56
CA MET A 253 -8.25 30.40 2.07
C MET A 253 -6.92 30.10 2.73
N LEU A 254 -6.98 29.57 3.94
CA LEU A 254 -5.83 29.07 4.70
C LEU A 254 -6.17 27.64 5.11
N SER A 255 -5.26 26.71 4.90
CA SER A 255 -5.41 25.33 5.41
C SER A 255 -4.12 24.84 6.02
N PHE A 256 -4.27 23.88 6.93
CA PHE A 256 -3.20 23.13 7.54
C PHE A 256 -3.63 21.67 7.62
N ASN A 257 -2.79 20.77 7.12
CA ASN A 257 -3.07 19.33 7.13
C ASN A 257 -1.88 18.55 7.70
N TYR A 258 -2.21 17.57 8.51
CA TYR A 258 -1.30 16.52 8.97
C TYR A 258 -1.86 15.17 8.55
N LEU A 259 -1.05 14.38 7.89
CA LEU A 259 -1.34 12.98 7.54
C LEU A 259 -0.21 12.09 8.03
N ASN A 260 -0.56 11.09 8.82
CA ASN A 260 0.31 9.95 9.12
C ASN A 260 -0.37 8.66 8.64
N ASN A 261 0.26 7.97 7.71
CA ASN A 261 -0.23 6.72 7.16
C ASN A 261 0.86 5.64 7.31
N GLU A 262 0.75 4.85 8.38
CA GLU A 262 1.68 3.75 8.62
C GLU A 262 1.43 2.61 7.64
N GLY A 263 2.51 1.98 7.18
CA GLY A 263 2.44 0.80 6.32
C GLY A 263 2.20 -0.48 7.13
N ILE A 264 1.64 -1.48 6.45
CA ILE A 264 1.42 -2.82 7.02
C ILE A 264 2.72 -3.59 7.24
N THR A 265 3.82 -3.19 6.62
CA THR A 265 5.16 -3.75 6.84
C THR A 265 5.91 -2.85 7.81
N PHE A 266 6.62 -3.43 8.77
CA PHE A 266 7.43 -2.67 9.73
C PHE A 266 8.43 -1.74 9.03
N GLY A 267 8.60 -0.53 9.56
CA GLY A 267 9.51 0.48 9.01
C GLY A 267 9.02 1.16 7.73
N SER A 268 7.80 0.88 7.28
CA SER A 268 7.17 1.59 6.16
C SER A 268 6.09 2.55 6.65
N GLY A 269 6.00 3.71 6.02
CA GLY A 269 5.00 4.72 6.34
C GLY A 269 5.18 5.97 5.50
N PHE A 270 4.20 6.86 5.60
CA PHE A 270 4.21 8.16 4.94
C PHE A 270 3.65 9.20 5.91
N GLU A 271 4.39 10.25 6.11
CA GLU A 271 4.00 11.37 6.95
C GLU A 271 4.08 12.67 6.13
N ARG A 272 3.06 13.51 6.28
CA ARG A 272 2.98 14.78 5.56
C ARG A 272 2.44 15.87 6.48
N TYR A 273 3.13 16.99 6.47
CA TYR A 273 2.65 18.27 6.95
C TYR A 273 2.50 19.19 5.75
N SER A 274 1.35 19.77 5.56
CA SER A 274 1.13 20.75 4.49
C SER A 274 0.38 21.97 5.00
N ALA A 275 0.77 23.14 4.50
CA ALA A 275 0.12 24.39 4.77
C ALA A 275 -0.13 25.11 3.45
N ARG A 276 -1.32 25.64 3.25
CA ARG A 276 -1.68 26.36 2.05
C ARG A 276 -2.29 27.69 2.37
N LEU A 277 -1.82 28.73 1.68
CA LEU A 277 -2.41 30.06 1.69
C LEU A 277 -2.76 30.46 0.25
N LYS A 278 -4.02 30.79 0.02
CA LYS A 278 -4.48 31.40 -1.23
C LYS A 278 -5.29 32.64 -0.90
N SER A 279 -4.90 33.77 -1.44
CA SER A 279 -5.62 35.01 -1.23
C SER A 279 -5.57 35.88 -2.47
N GLU A 280 -6.63 36.63 -2.69
CA GLU A 280 -6.73 37.65 -3.73
C GLU A 280 -7.40 38.89 -3.14
N TYR A 281 -6.85 40.04 -3.39
CA TYR A 281 -7.39 41.31 -2.93
C TYR A 281 -7.43 42.36 -4.06
N LYS A 282 -8.58 42.96 -4.25
CA LYS A 282 -8.82 44.00 -5.24
C LYS A 282 -8.48 45.38 -4.64
N ILE A 283 -7.31 45.90 -4.98
CA ILE A 283 -6.83 47.20 -4.49
C ILE A 283 -7.58 48.32 -5.18
N LYS A 284 -7.75 48.18 -6.49
CA LYS A 284 -8.46 49.10 -7.39
C LYS A 284 -9.29 48.27 -8.37
N ASP A 285 -10.26 48.88 -9.08
CA ASP A 285 -11.05 48.16 -10.08
C ASP A 285 -10.19 47.56 -11.21
N TRP A 286 -9.04 48.15 -11.47
CA TRP A 286 -8.08 47.68 -12.46
C TRP A 286 -6.89 46.91 -11.87
N LEU A 287 -6.77 46.81 -10.52
CA LEU A 287 -5.61 46.20 -9.88
C LEU A 287 -6.04 45.15 -8.82
N LYS A 288 -5.70 43.91 -9.06
CA LYS A 288 -5.80 42.83 -8.10
C LYS A 288 -4.42 42.30 -7.75
N VAL A 289 -4.21 41.98 -6.51
CA VAL A 289 -3.00 41.35 -5.98
C VAL A 289 -3.39 40.05 -5.30
N GLY A 290 -2.64 38.99 -5.57
CA GLY A 290 -2.90 37.69 -4.99
C GLY A 290 -1.64 36.92 -4.62
N ALA A 291 -1.77 36.00 -3.71
CA ALA A 291 -0.76 35.01 -3.33
C ALA A 291 -1.36 33.62 -3.34
N ASN A 292 -0.61 32.65 -3.83
CA ASN A 292 -0.95 31.23 -3.79
C ASN A 292 0.34 30.48 -3.42
N VAL A 293 0.39 29.99 -2.19
CA VAL A 293 1.57 29.32 -1.60
C VAL A 293 1.12 27.99 -1.03
N ASN A 294 1.91 26.95 -1.30
CA ASN A 294 1.73 25.63 -0.77
C ASN A 294 3.05 25.12 -0.23
#